data_4091f56fa21cc8db2205d4c75900f85d
#
_entry.id   4091f56fa21cc8db2205d4c75900f85d
#
_cell.length_a   1.000
_cell.length_b   1.000
_cell.length_c   1.000
_cell.angle_alpha   90.00
_cell.angle_beta   90.00
_cell.angle_gamma   90.00
#
_symmetry.space_group_name_H-M   'P 1'
#
loop_
_entity.id
_entity.type
_entity.pdbx_description
1 polymer ?
#
loop_
_entity_poly.entity_id
_entity_poly.type
_entity_poly.pdbx_seq_one_letter_code
_entity_poly.pdbx_strand_id
1 'polypeptide(L)'
;MKHKNIYNKKNITITIILAILFLASLFIAQDYLDKEYLSQFERKSIVGSDRFDTMTKISEKGWGKSKEAIFVSIHSVIDGISSVPLAYQMDIPIFFVDKEEINIKIKQELKKLGVEKVYLIGEKDLLTNKIVNELKELNIKYKRIYGKNNFETSIKIAEKINENSEIKEVALVNMVTGKPDGVVATPMLARRGIPIIMQNKQSIDDAVEFIQNHNIDKVYIIGNEENFTESIEEDISADVVRIQGSDRYETNKKIINEFCDTEDLNKIYVIRDGIVNYADFLNGLTLAPLAAREDIPILYSSDSLGKKEIKFLEDNGINEITEVGFNIQGPRIISHKMIEFASSIAIILIWTLGLRRIMKKQFKGTF
;
A
#
# COMPACT_ATOMS: atom_id res chain seq x y z
N MET A 1 43.47 -46.75 -18.54
CA MET A 1 42.54 -46.60 -17.42
C MET A 1 41.24 -46.01 -17.92
N LYS A 2 40.15 -46.81 -17.95
CA LYS A 2 38.84 -46.36 -18.40
C LYS A 2 38.17 -45.59 -17.24
N HIS A 3 38.05 -44.27 -17.36
CA HIS A 3 37.19 -43.50 -16.45
C HIS A 3 35.75 -43.97 -16.65
N LYS A 4 35.22 -44.69 -15.66
CA LYS A 4 33.80 -45.04 -15.56
C LYS A 4 33.00 -43.76 -15.47
N ASN A 5 32.10 -43.53 -16.43
CA ASN A 5 31.12 -42.45 -16.44
C ASN A 5 30.18 -42.62 -15.20
N ILE A 6 30.44 -41.90 -14.12
CA ILE A 6 29.75 -41.99 -12.83
C ILE A 6 28.29 -41.52 -12.88
N TYR A 7 27.85 -40.91 -13.99
CA TYR A 7 26.48 -40.44 -14.13
C TYR A 7 25.67 -41.41 -15.05
N ASN A 8 25.11 -42.43 -14.41
CA ASN A 8 24.11 -43.27 -15.05
C ASN A 8 22.81 -42.46 -15.27
N LYS A 9 22.17 -42.54 -16.45
CA LYS A 9 20.88 -41.89 -16.76
C LYS A 9 19.82 -42.14 -15.65
N LYS A 10 19.85 -43.29 -15.02
CA LYS A 10 18.96 -43.70 -13.94
C LYS A 10 19.14 -42.80 -12.71
N ASN A 11 20.37 -42.43 -12.35
CA ASN A 11 20.65 -41.57 -11.19
C ASN A 11 20.16 -40.11 -11.42
N ILE A 12 20.31 -39.63 -12.67
CA ILE A 12 19.82 -38.28 -13.00
C ILE A 12 18.29 -38.23 -12.93
N THR A 13 17.60 -39.23 -13.44
CA THR A 13 16.14 -39.31 -13.36
C THR A 13 15.66 -39.41 -11.92
N ILE A 14 16.32 -40.20 -11.07
CA ILE A 14 16.02 -40.32 -9.63
C ILE A 14 16.22 -38.96 -8.95
N THR A 15 17.31 -38.24 -9.21
CA THR A 15 17.59 -36.94 -8.62
C THR A 15 16.51 -35.91 -8.99
N ILE A 16 16.06 -35.90 -10.26
CA ILE A 16 14.96 -35.01 -10.70
C ILE A 16 13.65 -35.36 -9.99
N ILE A 17 13.32 -36.65 -9.88
CA ILE A 17 12.11 -37.09 -9.16
C ILE A 17 12.17 -36.69 -7.68
N LEU A 18 13.30 -36.89 -7.02
CA LEU A 18 13.49 -36.49 -5.61
C LEU A 18 13.37 -34.98 -5.43
N ALA A 19 13.91 -34.18 -6.36
CA ALA A 19 13.77 -32.72 -6.32
C ALA A 19 12.32 -32.28 -6.49
N ILE A 20 11.56 -32.92 -7.40
CA ILE A 20 10.13 -32.64 -7.59
C ILE A 20 9.33 -33.03 -6.35
N LEU A 21 9.58 -34.18 -5.75
CA LEU A 21 8.92 -34.63 -4.53
C LEU A 21 9.24 -33.71 -3.35
N PHE A 22 10.47 -33.24 -3.23
CA PHE A 22 10.87 -32.29 -2.22
C PHE A 22 10.14 -30.95 -2.38
N LEU A 23 10.09 -30.40 -3.59
CA LEU A 23 9.33 -29.18 -3.91
C LEU A 23 7.83 -29.37 -3.58
N ALA A 24 7.24 -30.49 -3.99
CA ALA A 24 5.84 -30.80 -3.67
C ALA A 24 5.59 -30.88 -2.15
N SER A 25 6.52 -31.48 -1.39
CA SER A 25 6.40 -31.53 0.06
C SER A 25 6.44 -30.13 0.72
N LEU A 26 7.21 -29.21 0.15
CA LEU A 26 7.26 -27.82 0.63
C LEU A 26 5.94 -27.09 0.37
N PHE A 27 5.31 -27.29 -0.79
CA PHE A 27 4.00 -26.74 -1.08
C PHE A 27 2.91 -27.29 -0.16
N ILE A 28 2.92 -28.59 0.11
CA ILE A 28 1.98 -29.24 1.03
C ILE A 28 2.17 -28.69 2.46
N ALA A 29 3.41 -28.55 2.90
CA ALA A 29 3.71 -28.00 4.21
C ALA A 29 3.29 -26.52 4.34
N GLN A 30 3.45 -25.71 3.27
CA GLN A 30 2.97 -24.33 3.24
C GLN A 30 1.43 -24.28 3.31
N ASP A 31 0.72 -25.06 2.50
CA ASP A 31 -0.75 -25.15 2.52
C ASP A 31 -1.29 -25.60 3.91
N TYR A 32 -0.57 -26.49 4.59
CA TYR A 32 -0.90 -26.88 5.95
C TYR A 32 -0.76 -25.71 6.92
N LEU A 33 0.34 -24.95 6.87
CA LEU A 33 0.54 -23.77 7.73
C LEU A 33 -0.48 -22.67 7.42
N ASP A 34 -0.77 -22.43 6.13
CA ASP A 34 -1.78 -21.46 5.75
C ASP A 34 -3.14 -21.79 6.37
N LYS A 35 -3.51 -23.07 6.36
CA LYS A 35 -4.73 -23.55 7.01
C LYS A 35 -4.66 -23.43 8.53
N GLU A 36 -3.57 -23.81 9.15
CA GLU A 36 -3.39 -23.77 10.61
C GLU A 36 -3.48 -22.34 11.15
N TYR A 37 -2.76 -21.40 10.54
CA TYR A 37 -2.65 -20.01 11.06
C TYR A 37 -3.76 -19.08 10.57
N LEU A 38 -4.32 -19.29 9.39
CA LEU A 38 -5.31 -18.38 8.82
C LEU A 38 -6.77 -18.86 8.97
N SER A 39 -7.01 -20.14 9.29
CA SER A 39 -8.37 -20.68 9.43
C SER A 39 -9.16 -20.11 10.61
N GLN A 40 -8.49 -19.50 11.56
CA GLN A 40 -9.12 -18.85 12.71
C GLN A 40 -9.77 -17.50 12.35
N PHE A 41 -9.43 -16.92 11.18
CA PHE A 41 -9.96 -15.64 10.73
C PHE A 41 -11.03 -15.85 9.65
N GLU A 42 -12.14 -15.09 9.75
CA GLU A 42 -13.03 -14.90 8.61
C GLU A 42 -12.31 -14.06 7.55
N ARG A 43 -12.14 -14.58 6.35
CA ARG A 43 -11.37 -13.93 5.29
C ARG A 43 -12.25 -13.44 4.17
N LYS A 44 -12.15 -12.15 3.88
CA LYS A 44 -12.76 -11.48 2.73
C LYS A 44 -11.68 -10.92 1.81
N SER A 45 -11.99 -10.64 0.57
CA SER A 45 -11.03 -10.06 -0.36
C SER A 45 -11.64 -9.03 -1.29
N ILE A 46 -10.88 -7.97 -1.55
CA ILE A 46 -11.14 -6.96 -2.58
C ILE A 46 -9.95 -6.98 -3.53
N VAL A 47 -9.99 -7.90 -4.48
CA VAL A 47 -8.88 -8.13 -5.43
C VAL A 47 -9.42 -8.06 -6.84
N GLY A 48 -8.86 -7.13 -7.63
CA GLY A 48 -9.19 -6.96 -9.03
C GLY A 48 -8.23 -7.72 -9.95
N SER A 49 -8.55 -7.75 -11.23
CA SER A 49 -7.67 -8.29 -12.28
C SER A 49 -6.41 -7.45 -12.50
N ASP A 50 -6.47 -6.18 -12.12
CA ASP A 50 -5.39 -5.20 -12.10
C ASP A 50 -5.67 -4.13 -11.03
N ARG A 51 -4.74 -3.16 -10.86
CA ARG A 51 -4.87 -2.08 -9.88
C ARG A 51 -6.14 -1.25 -10.07
N PHE A 52 -6.51 -0.95 -11.31
CA PHE A 52 -7.68 -0.13 -11.61
C PHE A 52 -8.99 -0.87 -11.30
N ASP A 53 -9.02 -2.18 -11.55
CA ASP A 53 -10.14 -3.05 -11.16
C ASP A 53 -10.25 -3.16 -9.61
N THR A 54 -9.12 -3.20 -8.90
CA THR A 54 -9.14 -3.15 -7.43
C THR A 54 -9.71 -1.82 -6.94
N MET A 55 -9.29 -0.69 -7.51
CA MET A 55 -9.82 0.63 -7.16
C MET A 55 -11.33 0.75 -7.39
N THR A 56 -11.83 0.23 -8.51
CA THR A 56 -13.27 0.25 -8.79
C THR A 56 -14.05 -0.64 -7.83
N LYS A 57 -13.53 -1.82 -7.45
CA LYS A 57 -14.16 -2.69 -6.44
C LYS A 57 -14.20 -2.06 -5.05
N ILE A 58 -13.16 -1.32 -4.67
CA ILE A 58 -13.17 -0.53 -3.43
C ILE A 58 -14.25 0.55 -3.50
N SER A 59 -14.33 1.28 -4.63
CA SER A 59 -15.35 2.29 -4.86
C SER A 59 -16.76 1.69 -4.81
N GLU A 60 -17.00 0.58 -5.50
CA GLU A 60 -18.29 -0.14 -5.50
C GLU A 60 -18.73 -0.60 -4.10
N LYS A 61 -17.76 -1.05 -3.28
CA LYS A 61 -18.05 -1.41 -1.89
C LYS A 61 -18.39 -0.17 -1.05
N GLY A 62 -17.71 0.95 -1.29
CA GLY A 62 -17.87 2.17 -0.49
C GLY A 62 -19.04 3.03 -0.90
N TRP A 63 -19.30 3.20 -2.18
CA TRP A 63 -20.22 4.22 -2.69
C TRP A 63 -21.19 3.63 -3.74
N GLY A 64 -22.47 3.66 -3.46
CA GLY A 64 -23.48 3.37 -4.48
C GLY A 64 -23.68 4.51 -5.49
N LYS A 65 -23.50 5.75 -5.04
CA LYS A 65 -23.51 7.01 -5.80
C LYS A 65 -22.55 7.99 -5.18
N SER A 66 -21.92 8.81 -6.02
CA SER A 66 -21.11 9.95 -5.58
C SER A 66 -21.08 11.03 -6.66
N LYS A 67 -21.48 12.26 -6.33
CA LYS A 67 -21.45 13.39 -7.27
C LYS A 67 -20.06 13.93 -7.54
N GLU A 68 -19.13 13.64 -6.64
CA GLU A 68 -17.77 14.14 -6.70
C GLU A 68 -16.78 12.98 -6.48
N ALA A 69 -15.54 13.15 -6.95
CA ALA A 69 -14.42 12.23 -6.72
C ALA A 69 -13.11 13.01 -6.65
N ILE A 70 -12.09 12.41 -6.08
CA ILE A 70 -10.71 12.92 -6.11
C ILE A 70 -9.91 12.11 -7.12
N PHE A 71 -9.13 12.81 -7.96
CA PHE A 71 -8.09 12.22 -8.79
C PHE A 71 -6.71 12.61 -8.28
N VAL A 72 -5.87 11.61 -8.12
CA VAL A 72 -4.44 11.75 -7.81
C VAL A 72 -3.64 11.01 -8.88
N SER A 73 -2.45 11.49 -9.20
CA SER A 73 -1.56 10.76 -10.12
C SER A 73 -1.05 9.47 -9.48
N ILE A 74 -1.00 8.37 -10.26
CA ILE A 74 -0.33 7.12 -9.85
C ILE A 74 1.15 7.33 -9.49
N HIS A 75 1.74 8.46 -9.89
CA HIS A 75 3.13 8.81 -9.60
C HIS A 75 3.30 9.64 -8.32
N SER A 76 2.21 9.99 -7.62
CA SER A 76 2.26 10.81 -6.39
C SER A 76 1.52 10.16 -5.21
N VAL A 77 2.19 9.23 -4.53
CA VAL A 77 1.71 8.70 -3.25
C VAL A 77 1.58 9.81 -2.20
N ILE A 78 2.45 10.81 -2.25
CA ILE A 78 2.48 11.95 -1.32
C ILE A 78 1.17 12.73 -1.38
N ASP A 79 0.73 13.12 -2.58
CA ASP A 79 -0.55 13.82 -2.76
C ASP A 79 -1.73 12.91 -2.38
N GLY A 80 -1.59 11.58 -2.58
CA GLY A 80 -2.57 10.59 -2.13
C GLY A 80 -2.73 10.60 -0.61
N ILE A 81 -1.63 10.57 0.14
CA ILE A 81 -1.65 10.59 1.61
C ILE A 81 -2.39 11.83 2.12
N SER A 82 -2.04 13.01 1.64
CA SER A 82 -2.68 14.26 2.09
C SER A 82 -4.15 14.37 1.66
N SER A 83 -4.56 13.67 0.58
CA SER A 83 -5.93 13.73 0.06
C SER A 83 -6.95 12.93 0.86
N VAL A 84 -6.53 11.90 1.61
CA VAL A 84 -7.46 10.98 2.29
C VAL A 84 -8.36 11.69 3.30
N PRO A 85 -7.86 12.58 4.18
CA PRO A 85 -8.73 13.31 5.11
C PRO A 85 -9.79 14.17 4.40
N LEU A 86 -9.43 14.79 3.27
CA LEU A 86 -10.39 15.56 2.47
C LEU A 86 -11.44 14.65 1.83
N ALA A 87 -11.03 13.51 1.26
CA ALA A 87 -11.95 12.54 0.67
C ALA A 87 -12.95 12.01 1.70
N TYR A 88 -12.48 11.69 2.91
CA TYR A 88 -13.33 11.27 4.01
C TYR A 88 -14.32 12.37 4.43
N GLN A 89 -13.84 13.61 4.65
CA GLN A 89 -14.70 14.74 5.03
C GLN A 89 -15.81 15.00 4.01
N MET A 90 -15.51 14.81 2.72
CA MET A 90 -16.46 15.01 1.62
C MET A 90 -17.31 13.76 1.32
N ASP A 91 -17.02 12.61 1.92
CA ASP A 91 -17.60 11.30 1.63
C ASP A 91 -17.54 10.93 0.14
N ILE A 92 -16.34 11.05 -0.47
CA ILE A 92 -16.12 10.79 -1.89
C ILE A 92 -14.94 9.82 -2.12
N PRO A 93 -14.97 9.03 -3.20
CA PRO A 93 -13.89 8.11 -3.55
C PRO A 93 -12.65 8.82 -4.08
N ILE A 94 -11.47 8.19 -3.87
CA ILE A 94 -10.21 8.56 -4.51
C ILE A 94 -9.91 7.57 -5.62
N PHE A 95 -9.53 8.08 -6.81
CA PHE A 95 -9.00 7.29 -7.91
C PHE A 95 -7.59 7.76 -8.28
N PHE A 96 -6.69 6.81 -8.43
CA PHE A 96 -5.36 7.06 -8.96
C PHE A 96 -5.38 6.87 -10.48
N VAL A 97 -5.02 7.91 -11.22
CA VAL A 97 -5.04 7.93 -12.68
C VAL A 97 -3.65 8.15 -13.24
N ASP A 98 -3.42 7.69 -14.45
CA ASP A 98 -2.17 7.97 -15.16
C ASP A 98 -2.05 9.48 -15.47
N LYS A 99 -0.84 9.90 -15.80
CA LYS A 99 -0.50 11.27 -16.13
C LYS A 99 -1.34 11.85 -17.29
N GLU A 100 -1.68 11.01 -18.26
CA GLU A 100 -2.24 11.43 -19.54
C GLU A 100 -3.52 10.70 -19.94
N GLU A 101 -3.97 9.72 -19.14
CA GLU A 101 -5.10 8.87 -19.49
C GLU A 101 -5.89 8.46 -18.26
N ILE A 102 -7.22 8.51 -18.37
CA ILE A 102 -8.13 7.91 -17.40
C ILE A 102 -8.44 6.48 -17.86
N ASN A 103 -8.05 5.49 -17.08
CA ASN A 103 -8.31 4.08 -17.41
C ASN A 103 -9.81 3.83 -17.66
N ILE A 104 -10.12 2.98 -18.64
CA ILE A 104 -11.51 2.72 -19.04
C ILE A 104 -12.39 2.22 -17.89
N LYS A 105 -11.85 1.42 -16.95
CA LYS A 105 -12.59 0.94 -15.79
C LYS A 105 -12.98 2.09 -14.85
N ILE A 106 -12.06 3.05 -14.64
CA ILE A 106 -12.35 4.27 -13.87
C ILE A 106 -13.43 5.11 -14.57
N LYS A 107 -13.34 5.32 -15.89
CA LYS A 107 -14.39 6.03 -16.65
C LYS A 107 -15.78 5.38 -16.48
N GLN A 108 -15.83 4.05 -16.53
CA GLN A 108 -17.07 3.30 -16.30
C GLN A 108 -17.60 3.49 -14.87
N GLU A 109 -16.72 3.46 -13.88
CA GLU A 109 -17.09 3.65 -12.49
C GLU A 109 -17.57 5.07 -12.21
N LEU A 110 -16.91 6.10 -12.75
CA LEU A 110 -17.39 7.49 -12.65
C LEU A 110 -18.82 7.64 -13.19
N LYS A 111 -19.11 7.01 -14.32
CA LYS A 111 -20.46 7.01 -14.91
C LYS A 111 -21.46 6.27 -14.02
N LYS A 112 -21.09 5.13 -13.47
CA LYS A 112 -21.93 4.33 -12.56
C LYS A 112 -22.26 5.09 -11.28
N LEU A 113 -21.27 5.75 -10.69
CA LEU A 113 -21.43 6.61 -9.52
C LEU A 113 -22.27 7.85 -9.81
N GLY A 114 -22.28 8.34 -11.05
CA GLY A 114 -22.91 9.58 -11.45
C GLY A 114 -22.08 10.81 -11.08
N VAL A 115 -20.76 10.72 -11.21
CA VAL A 115 -19.83 11.81 -10.87
C VAL A 115 -20.03 12.99 -11.82
N GLU A 116 -20.22 14.17 -11.26
CA GLU A 116 -20.41 15.46 -11.97
C GLU A 116 -19.19 16.37 -11.84
N LYS A 117 -18.33 16.14 -10.83
CA LYS A 117 -17.14 16.94 -10.57
C LYS A 117 -15.99 16.12 -10.00
N VAL A 118 -14.77 16.45 -10.41
CA VAL A 118 -13.54 15.83 -9.93
C VAL A 118 -12.60 16.90 -9.36
N TYR A 119 -12.03 16.62 -8.19
CA TYR A 119 -10.92 17.37 -7.65
C TYR A 119 -9.61 16.75 -8.15
N LEU A 120 -8.83 17.52 -8.90
CA LEU A 120 -7.51 17.12 -9.36
C LEU A 120 -6.48 17.56 -8.32
N ILE A 121 -5.87 16.61 -7.62
CA ILE A 121 -4.85 16.90 -6.61
C ILE A 121 -3.46 16.75 -7.21
N GLY A 122 -2.64 17.77 -7.04
CA GLY A 122 -1.27 17.81 -7.52
C GLY A 122 -1.07 18.68 -8.77
N GLU A 123 0.19 18.82 -9.15
CA GLU A 123 0.68 19.72 -10.21
C GLU A 123 0.18 19.31 -11.61
N LYS A 124 0.29 20.30 -12.55
CA LYS A 124 -0.23 20.12 -13.92
C LYS A 124 0.55 19.09 -14.75
N ASP A 125 1.79 18.84 -14.42
CA ASP A 125 2.63 17.84 -15.08
C ASP A 125 2.40 16.42 -14.54
N LEU A 126 1.78 16.28 -13.37
CA LEU A 126 1.34 14.99 -12.80
C LEU A 126 -0.07 14.59 -13.30
N LEU A 127 -0.94 15.55 -13.53
CA LEU A 127 -2.28 15.37 -14.12
C LEU A 127 -2.45 16.36 -15.25
N THR A 128 -2.07 15.99 -16.47
CA THR A 128 -1.93 16.90 -17.60
C THR A 128 -3.26 17.41 -18.16
N ASN A 129 -3.17 18.29 -19.15
CA ASN A 129 -4.36 18.75 -19.89
C ASN A 129 -5.09 17.63 -20.64
N LYS A 130 -4.45 16.46 -20.88
CA LYS A 130 -5.13 15.31 -21.46
C LYS A 130 -6.22 14.78 -20.51
N ILE A 131 -5.90 14.65 -19.21
CA ILE A 131 -6.91 14.29 -18.18
C ILE A 131 -8.06 15.31 -18.16
N VAL A 132 -7.73 16.61 -18.22
CA VAL A 132 -8.75 17.66 -18.26
C VAL A 132 -9.66 17.54 -19.48
N ASN A 133 -9.10 17.23 -20.65
CA ASN A 133 -9.88 17.06 -21.88
C ASN A 133 -10.79 15.82 -21.80
N GLU A 134 -10.28 14.69 -21.28
CA GLU A 134 -11.10 13.49 -21.08
C GLU A 134 -12.26 13.74 -20.10
N LEU A 135 -12.04 14.50 -19.00
CA LEU A 135 -13.12 14.89 -18.09
C LEU A 135 -14.18 15.76 -18.79
N LYS A 136 -13.76 16.68 -19.68
CA LYS A 136 -14.69 17.50 -20.49
C LYS A 136 -15.50 16.63 -21.45
N GLU A 137 -14.88 15.66 -22.12
CA GLU A 137 -15.57 14.69 -22.99
C GLU A 137 -16.60 13.87 -22.23
N LEU A 138 -16.33 13.57 -20.96
CA LEU A 138 -17.29 12.91 -20.06
C LEU A 138 -18.34 13.87 -19.46
N ASN A 139 -18.31 15.17 -19.79
CA ASN A 139 -19.13 16.23 -19.19
C ASN A 139 -18.94 16.36 -17.66
N ILE A 140 -17.74 16.04 -17.15
CA ILE A 140 -17.39 16.14 -15.74
C ILE A 140 -16.63 17.45 -15.50
N LYS A 141 -17.10 18.28 -14.57
CA LYS A 141 -16.41 19.48 -14.11
C LYS A 141 -15.17 19.10 -13.30
N TYR A 142 -14.20 20.02 -13.21
CA TYR A 142 -13.04 19.80 -12.36
C TYR A 142 -12.66 21.06 -11.57
N LYS A 143 -12.02 20.84 -10.43
CA LYS A 143 -11.31 21.86 -9.64
C LYS A 143 -9.94 21.30 -9.28
N ARG A 144 -8.88 22.07 -9.49
CA ARG A 144 -7.53 21.64 -9.12
C ARG A 144 -7.13 22.24 -7.78
N ILE A 145 -6.50 21.40 -6.92
CA ILE A 145 -5.87 21.79 -5.65
C ILE A 145 -4.39 21.41 -5.75
N TYR A 146 -3.51 22.38 -5.72
CA TYR A 146 -2.06 22.19 -5.83
C TYR A 146 -1.30 23.41 -5.32
N GLY A 147 -0.08 23.18 -4.85
CA GLY A 147 0.93 24.20 -4.52
C GLY A 147 2.08 24.16 -5.52
N LYS A 148 3.17 24.83 -5.21
CA LYS A 148 4.43 24.80 -5.99
C LYS A 148 5.21 23.48 -5.77
N ASN A 149 4.86 22.75 -4.73
CA ASN A 149 5.45 21.45 -4.35
C ASN A 149 4.41 20.67 -3.53
N ASN A 150 4.77 19.44 -3.14
CA ASN A 150 3.86 18.56 -2.38
C ASN A 150 3.55 19.12 -0.96
N PHE A 151 4.49 19.84 -0.33
CA PHE A 151 4.23 20.50 0.95
C PHE A 151 3.10 21.52 0.81
N GLU A 152 3.26 22.51 -0.09
CA GLU A 152 2.21 23.52 -0.35
C GLU A 152 0.89 22.89 -0.81
N THR A 153 0.94 21.77 -1.54
CA THR A 153 -0.27 21.03 -1.93
C THR A 153 -0.97 20.48 -0.68
N SER A 154 -0.23 19.89 0.26
CA SER A 154 -0.80 19.37 1.52
C SER A 154 -1.38 20.49 2.40
N ILE A 155 -0.74 21.65 2.45
CA ILE A 155 -1.27 22.86 3.13
C ILE A 155 -2.61 23.28 2.54
N LYS A 156 -2.70 23.40 1.20
CA LYS A 156 -3.96 23.78 0.53
C LYS A 156 -5.08 22.75 0.74
N ILE A 157 -4.73 21.48 0.91
CA ILE A 157 -5.71 20.45 1.27
C ILE A 157 -6.17 20.67 2.72
N ALA A 158 -5.24 20.93 3.65
CA ALA A 158 -5.56 21.22 5.05
C ALA A 158 -6.44 22.48 5.18
N GLU A 159 -6.11 23.56 4.45
CA GLU A 159 -6.95 24.76 4.35
C GLU A 159 -8.35 24.42 3.82
N LYS A 160 -8.44 23.55 2.81
CA LYS A 160 -9.75 23.14 2.26
C LYS A 160 -10.57 22.33 3.26
N ILE A 161 -9.93 21.52 4.09
CA ILE A 161 -10.58 20.81 5.22
C ILE A 161 -11.08 21.82 6.25
N ASN A 162 -10.24 22.83 6.57
CA ASN A 162 -10.56 23.87 7.56
C ASN A 162 -11.74 24.77 7.14
N GLU A 163 -11.98 24.95 5.82
CA GLU A 163 -13.17 25.67 5.34
C GLU A 163 -14.49 25.07 5.83
N ASN A 164 -14.52 23.75 6.08
CA ASN A 164 -15.72 23.02 6.47
C ASN A 164 -15.77 22.66 7.96
N SER A 165 -14.61 22.54 8.60
CA SER A 165 -14.48 22.17 10.02
C SER A 165 -13.16 22.71 10.53
N GLU A 166 -13.21 23.55 11.58
CA GLU A 166 -12.00 24.07 12.21
C GLU A 166 -11.05 22.94 12.63
N ILE A 167 -9.81 23.00 12.15
CA ILE A 167 -8.78 22.02 12.49
C ILE A 167 -8.09 22.44 13.80
N LYS A 168 -7.95 21.51 14.74
CA LYS A 168 -7.23 21.69 16.01
C LYS A 168 -6.02 20.75 16.12
N GLU A 169 -5.98 19.76 15.29
CA GLU A 169 -4.91 18.77 15.28
C GLU A 169 -4.39 18.60 13.85
N VAL A 170 -3.10 18.32 13.69
CA VAL A 170 -2.48 18.00 12.41
C VAL A 170 -1.52 16.84 12.55
N ALA A 171 -1.28 16.12 11.47
CA ALA A 171 -0.23 15.11 11.40
C ALA A 171 0.88 15.55 10.44
N LEU A 172 2.13 15.41 10.87
CA LEU A 172 3.32 15.62 10.05
C LEU A 172 3.85 14.28 9.57
N VAL A 173 4.04 14.14 8.26
CA VAL A 173 4.60 12.94 7.63
C VAL A 173 5.77 13.35 6.74
N ASN A 174 6.92 12.67 6.86
CA ASN A 174 8.05 12.94 5.99
C ASN A 174 7.80 12.44 4.56
N MET A 175 7.91 13.34 3.57
CA MET A 175 7.60 13.00 2.17
C MET A 175 8.64 12.11 1.49
N VAL A 176 9.82 11.91 2.09
CA VAL A 176 10.87 11.06 1.52
C VAL A 176 10.79 9.65 2.07
N THR A 177 10.84 9.50 3.37
CA THR A 177 10.95 8.22 4.08
C THR A 177 9.68 7.78 4.81
N GLY A 178 8.78 8.71 5.14
CA GLY A 178 7.56 8.47 5.92
C GLY A 178 6.36 7.97 5.11
N LYS A 179 6.49 7.76 3.79
CA LYS A 179 5.35 7.33 2.96
C LYS A 179 4.67 6.06 3.45
N PRO A 180 5.40 4.98 3.83
CA PRO A 180 4.75 3.78 4.33
C PRO A 180 3.90 4.06 5.58
N ASP A 181 4.47 4.78 6.54
CA ASP A 181 3.80 5.10 7.80
C ASP A 181 2.59 6.03 7.55
N GLY A 182 2.76 7.00 6.63
CA GLY A 182 1.69 7.89 6.20
C GLY A 182 0.50 7.14 5.61
N VAL A 183 0.73 6.18 4.71
CA VAL A 183 -0.36 5.42 4.06
C VAL A 183 -1.26 4.74 5.10
N VAL A 184 -0.70 4.03 6.07
CA VAL A 184 -1.51 3.30 7.08
C VAL A 184 -2.10 4.19 8.16
N ALA A 185 -1.53 5.39 8.37
CA ALA A 185 -2.09 6.37 9.28
C ALA A 185 -3.33 7.08 8.71
N THR A 186 -3.43 7.18 7.37
CA THR A 186 -4.47 7.99 6.71
C THR A 186 -5.90 7.70 7.13
N PRO A 187 -6.40 6.44 7.27
CA PRO A 187 -7.79 6.21 7.63
C PRO A 187 -8.12 6.71 9.04
N MET A 188 -7.20 6.49 9.98
CA MET A 188 -7.42 6.86 11.38
C MET A 188 -7.34 8.37 11.59
N LEU A 189 -6.37 9.03 10.95
CA LEU A 189 -6.25 10.49 10.94
C LEU A 189 -7.46 11.14 10.27
N ALA A 190 -7.88 10.62 9.11
CA ALA A 190 -9.05 11.10 8.39
C ALA A 190 -10.33 11.03 9.24
N ARG A 191 -10.57 9.91 9.92
CA ARG A 191 -11.73 9.72 10.79
C ARG A 191 -11.80 10.75 11.91
N ARG A 192 -10.67 11.19 12.44
CA ARG A 192 -10.59 12.25 13.47
C ARG A 192 -10.60 13.67 12.88
N GLY A 193 -10.69 13.81 11.55
CA GLY A 193 -10.63 15.12 10.90
C GLY A 193 -9.25 15.76 10.92
N ILE A 194 -8.19 14.97 11.14
CA ILE A 194 -6.81 15.43 11.23
C ILE A 194 -6.19 15.50 9.82
N PRO A 195 -5.90 16.68 9.27
CA PRO A 195 -5.20 16.81 8.01
C PRO A 195 -3.74 16.37 8.12
N ILE A 196 -3.18 15.93 6.99
CA ILE A 196 -1.81 15.43 6.92
C ILE A 196 -0.95 16.41 6.12
N ILE A 197 0.03 17.00 6.78
CA ILE A 197 1.00 17.90 6.19
C ILE A 197 2.24 17.09 5.81
N MET A 198 2.54 17.08 4.51
CA MET A 198 3.72 16.38 3.97
C MET A 198 4.91 17.30 4.03
N GLN A 199 5.93 16.95 4.80
CA GLN A 199 7.07 17.82 5.03
C GLN A 199 8.41 17.15 4.71
N ASN A 200 9.45 17.94 4.54
CA ASN A 200 10.85 17.56 4.49
C ASN A 200 11.70 18.60 5.28
N LYS A 201 13.01 18.40 5.33
CA LYS A 201 13.89 19.31 6.07
C LYS A 201 13.82 20.78 5.62
N GLN A 202 13.45 21.05 4.37
CA GLN A 202 13.34 22.41 3.82
C GLN A 202 12.01 23.10 4.15
N SER A 203 10.98 22.34 4.53
CA SER A 203 9.63 22.85 4.80
C SER A 203 9.25 22.81 6.30
N ILE A 204 10.23 22.58 7.19
CA ILE A 204 9.97 22.52 8.63
C ILE A 204 9.46 23.86 9.16
N ASP A 205 10.16 24.95 8.85
CA ASP A 205 9.79 26.29 9.29
C ASP A 205 8.39 26.68 8.82
N ASP A 206 8.07 26.38 7.56
CA ASP A 206 6.75 26.63 6.98
C ASP A 206 5.65 25.79 7.66
N ALA A 207 5.96 24.56 8.09
CA ALA A 207 5.02 23.71 8.83
C ALA A 207 4.77 24.26 10.24
N VAL A 208 5.80 24.74 10.91
CA VAL A 208 5.69 25.44 12.23
C VAL A 208 4.86 26.70 12.09
N GLU A 209 5.11 27.51 11.05
CA GLU A 209 4.31 28.71 10.76
C GLU A 209 2.83 28.36 10.54
N PHE A 210 2.53 27.30 9.78
CA PHE A 210 1.15 26.84 9.58
C PHE A 210 0.49 26.46 10.91
N ILE A 211 1.19 25.72 11.78
CA ILE A 211 0.71 25.29 13.09
C ILE A 211 0.35 26.49 13.97
N GLN A 212 1.24 27.50 14.01
CA GLN A 212 1.04 28.72 14.79
C GLN A 212 -0.15 29.56 14.26
N ASN A 213 -0.20 29.75 12.92
CA ASN A 213 -1.22 30.57 12.29
C ASN A 213 -2.65 30.00 12.40
N HIS A 214 -2.78 28.67 12.57
CA HIS A 214 -4.08 28.00 12.71
C HIS A 214 -4.45 27.65 14.16
N ASN A 215 -3.65 28.07 15.14
CA ASN A 215 -3.85 27.75 16.58
C ASN A 215 -4.09 26.24 16.77
N ILE A 216 -3.17 25.43 16.24
CA ILE A 216 -3.20 23.97 16.37
C ILE A 216 -2.83 23.61 17.80
N ASP A 217 -3.68 22.81 18.45
CA ASP A 217 -3.52 22.39 19.84
C ASP A 217 -2.63 21.13 19.95
N LYS A 218 -2.66 20.25 18.92
CA LYS A 218 -1.93 18.99 18.94
C LYS A 218 -1.33 18.61 17.57
N VAL A 219 -0.11 18.08 17.60
CA VAL A 219 0.64 17.64 16.43
C VAL A 219 1.06 16.19 16.58
N TYR A 220 0.67 15.34 15.63
CA TYR A 220 1.16 13.97 15.53
C TYR A 220 2.34 13.91 14.55
N ILE A 221 3.49 13.43 15.00
CA ILE A 221 4.64 13.18 14.16
C ILE A 221 4.67 11.69 13.83
N ILE A 222 4.43 11.34 12.56
CA ILE A 222 4.38 9.94 12.11
C ILE A 222 5.72 9.55 11.49
N GLY A 223 6.43 8.65 12.16
CA GLY A 223 7.74 8.14 11.73
C GLY A 223 8.89 8.49 12.69
N ASN A 224 10.06 7.92 12.40
CA ASN A 224 11.22 7.98 13.27
C ASN A 224 11.99 9.32 13.20
N GLU A 225 12.94 9.51 14.14
CA GLU A 225 13.77 10.70 14.27
C GLU A 225 14.68 10.95 13.05
N GLU A 226 15.09 9.90 12.33
CA GLU A 226 15.88 10.07 11.10
C GLU A 226 15.13 10.87 10.03
N ASN A 227 13.80 10.85 10.11
CA ASN A 227 12.90 11.55 9.19
C ASN A 227 12.63 13.00 9.59
N PHE A 228 12.84 13.32 10.86
CA PHE A 228 12.63 14.64 11.46
C PHE A 228 13.82 14.97 12.34
N THR A 229 14.29 16.19 12.32
CA THR A 229 15.29 16.64 13.30
C THR A 229 14.66 16.58 14.70
N GLU A 230 15.41 16.17 15.73
CA GLU A 230 14.96 16.20 17.13
C GLU A 230 14.43 17.58 17.55
N SER A 231 14.97 18.63 16.93
CA SER A 231 14.60 20.02 17.20
C SER A 231 13.19 20.42 16.77
N ILE A 232 12.53 19.66 15.87
CA ILE A 232 11.18 20.06 15.40
C ILE A 232 10.16 20.09 16.56
N GLU A 233 10.33 19.23 17.54
CA GLU A 233 9.43 19.19 18.71
C GLU A 233 9.61 20.43 19.61
N GLU A 234 10.83 20.98 19.67
CA GLU A 234 11.14 22.19 20.44
C GLU A 234 10.57 23.46 19.77
N ASP A 235 10.46 23.45 18.43
CA ASP A 235 9.94 24.58 17.66
C ASP A 235 8.41 24.64 17.59
N ILE A 236 7.73 23.52 17.91
CA ILE A 236 6.27 23.42 17.88
C ILE A 236 5.69 23.83 19.24
N SER A 237 4.84 24.85 19.23
CA SER A 237 4.17 25.36 20.46
C SER A 237 2.95 24.55 20.90
N ALA A 238 2.54 23.54 20.13
CA ALA A 238 1.42 22.64 20.41
C ALA A 238 1.87 21.39 21.20
N ASP A 239 0.91 20.62 21.72
CA ASP A 239 1.19 19.29 22.27
C ASP A 239 1.67 18.33 21.17
N VAL A 240 2.82 17.69 21.34
CA VAL A 240 3.43 16.84 20.33
C VAL A 240 3.38 15.38 20.74
N VAL A 241 2.84 14.53 19.86
CA VAL A 241 2.84 13.07 20.01
C VAL A 241 3.58 12.43 18.85
N ARG A 242 4.72 11.79 19.13
CA ARG A 242 5.46 11.03 18.12
C ARG A 242 5.05 9.57 18.12
N ILE A 243 4.70 9.05 16.95
CA ILE A 243 4.34 7.65 16.74
C ILE A 243 5.38 7.01 15.82
N GLN A 244 6.24 6.17 16.41
CA GLN A 244 7.33 5.51 15.71
C GLN A 244 7.58 4.09 16.23
N GLY A 245 7.94 3.18 15.35
CA GLY A 245 8.42 1.83 15.64
C GLY A 245 9.83 1.60 15.14
N SER A 246 10.39 0.44 15.40
CA SER A 246 11.69 -0.01 14.87
C SER A 246 11.64 -0.28 13.35
N ASP A 247 10.45 -0.53 12.83
CA ASP A 247 10.17 -0.75 11.42
C ASP A 247 8.73 -0.29 11.09
N ARG A 248 8.36 -0.31 9.79
CA ARG A 248 7.02 0.09 9.33
C ARG A 248 5.89 -0.75 9.91
N TYR A 249 6.13 -2.02 10.23
CA TYR A 249 5.11 -2.90 10.80
C TYR A 249 4.85 -2.56 12.27
N GLU A 250 5.90 -2.23 13.02
CA GLU A 250 5.76 -1.78 14.40
C GLU A 250 5.15 -0.39 14.46
N THR A 251 5.58 0.55 13.58
CA THR A 251 4.94 1.87 13.47
C THR A 251 3.44 1.73 13.19
N ASN A 252 3.05 0.86 12.25
CA ASN A 252 1.65 0.61 11.91
C ASN A 252 0.83 0.12 13.12
N LYS A 253 1.36 -0.84 13.89
CA LYS A 253 0.69 -1.33 15.11
C LYS A 253 0.52 -0.22 16.16
N LYS A 254 1.54 0.63 16.34
CA LYS A 254 1.47 1.77 17.24
C LYS A 254 0.44 2.81 16.78
N ILE A 255 0.32 3.05 15.46
CA ILE A 255 -0.74 3.89 14.90
C ILE A 255 -2.12 3.32 15.23
N ILE A 256 -2.32 2.02 15.03
CA ILE A 256 -3.59 1.36 15.36
C ILE A 256 -3.89 1.52 16.87
N ASN A 257 -2.93 1.25 17.73
CA ASN A 257 -3.11 1.36 19.19
C ASN A 257 -3.37 2.80 19.67
N GLU A 258 -2.80 3.82 19.00
CA GLU A 258 -3.03 5.23 19.35
C GLU A 258 -4.43 5.72 18.95
N PHE A 259 -4.92 5.25 17.80
CA PHE A 259 -6.12 5.82 17.19
C PHE A 259 -7.36 4.94 17.30
N CYS A 260 -7.24 3.65 17.57
CA CYS A 260 -8.36 2.73 17.69
C CYS A 260 -8.58 2.30 19.13
N ASP A 261 -9.84 2.13 19.51
CA ASP A 261 -10.17 1.35 20.69
C ASP A 261 -10.03 -0.14 20.33
N THR A 262 -8.96 -0.75 20.83
CA THR A 262 -8.62 -2.13 20.46
C THR A 262 -9.52 -3.15 21.13
N GLU A 263 -10.29 -2.79 22.17
CA GLU A 263 -11.26 -3.68 22.82
C GLU A 263 -12.49 -3.94 21.93
N ASP A 264 -12.86 -2.97 21.08
CA ASP A 264 -13.97 -3.08 20.14
C ASP A 264 -13.55 -3.48 18.72
N LEU A 265 -12.24 -3.63 18.49
CA LEU A 265 -11.69 -3.91 17.17
C LEU A 265 -11.80 -5.39 16.82
N ASN A 266 -12.72 -5.76 15.93
CA ASN A 266 -12.91 -7.13 15.49
C ASN A 266 -12.58 -7.38 14.01
N LYS A 267 -12.30 -6.31 13.25
CA LYS A 267 -12.01 -6.34 11.81
C LYS A 267 -10.78 -5.54 11.46
N ILE A 268 -10.10 -5.96 10.38
CA ILE A 268 -8.97 -5.24 9.85
C ILE A 268 -8.87 -5.37 8.33
N TYR A 269 -8.46 -4.31 7.68
CA TYR A 269 -8.02 -4.35 6.30
C TYR A 269 -6.54 -4.68 6.24
N VAL A 270 -6.14 -5.53 5.31
CA VAL A 270 -4.72 -5.87 5.10
C VAL A 270 -4.32 -5.53 3.68
N ILE A 271 -3.23 -4.77 3.57
CA ILE A 271 -2.60 -4.38 2.29
C ILE A 271 -1.14 -4.81 2.27
N ARG A 272 -0.56 -4.91 1.07
CA ARG A 272 0.90 -5.08 0.95
C ARG A 272 1.66 -3.83 1.38
N ASP A 273 2.86 -4.07 1.89
CA ASP A 273 3.76 -3.06 2.47
C ASP A 273 4.46 -2.14 1.46
N GLY A 274 4.25 -2.35 0.15
CA GLY A 274 4.87 -1.56 -0.91
C GLY A 274 6.37 -1.79 -1.14
N ILE A 275 6.99 -2.77 -0.47
CA ILE A 275 8.43 -3.08 -0.65
C ILE A 275 8.69 -3.67 -2.03
N VAL A 276 7.86 -4.62 -2.46
CA VAL A 276 8.01 -5.31 -3.75
C VAL A 276 7.42 -4.48 -4.89
N ASN A 277 6.27 -3.87 -4.65
CA ASN A 277 5.57 -3.08 -5.66
C ASN A 277 5.02 -1.79 -5.01
N TYR A 278 5.61 -0.68 -5.38
CA TYR A 278 5.18 0.65 -4.90
C TYR A 278 3.69 0.95 -5.18
N ALA A 279 3.12 0.33 -6.23
CA ALA A 279 1.70 0.47 -6.54
C ALA A 279 0.77 -0.13 -5.47
N ASP A 280 1.26 -0.95 -4.55
CA ASP A 280 0.46 -1.48 -3.44
C ASP A 280 0.02 -0.37 -2.48
N PHE A 281 0.78 0.71 -2.34
CA PHE A 281 0.37 1.91 -1.60
C PHE A 281 -0.88 2.57 -2.18
N LEU A 282 -1.07 2.50 -3.51
CA LEU A 282 -2.24 3.07 -4.16
C LEU A 282 -3.53 2.33 -3.76
N ASN A 283 -3.45 1.01 -3.54
CA ASN A 283 -4.57 0.23 -3.03
C ASN A 283 -4.97 0.71 -1.62
N GLY A 284 -3.97 0.91 -0.75
CA GLY A 284 -4.18 1.43 0.61
C GLY A 284 -4.81 2.82 0.61
N LEU A 285 -4.31 3.73 -0.23
CA LEU A 285 -4.82 5.10 -0.30
C LEU A 285 -6.21 5.20 -0.95
N THR A 286 -6.52 4.33 -1.92
CA THR A 286 -7.88 4.22 -2.46
C THR A 286 -8.85 3.68 -1.42
N LEU A 287 -8.40 2.71 -0.62
CA LEU A 287 -9.17 2.09 0.46
C LEU A 287 -9.40 3.05 1.63
N ALA A 288 -8.43 3.90 1.95
CA ALA A 288 -8.38 4.64 3.20
C ALA A 288 -9.63 5.49 3.53
N PRO A 289 -10.29 6.19 2.58
CA PRO A 289 -11.54 6.89 2.88
C PRO A 289 -12.68 5.94 3.29
N LEU A 290 -12.75 4.76 2.68
CA LEU A 290 -13.71 3.71 3.05
C LEU A 290 -13.37 3.10 4.41
N ALA A 291 -12.11 2.79 4.65
CA ALA A 291 -11.62 2.26 5.93
C ALA A 291 -11.91 3.23 7.09
N ALA A 292 -11.69 4.54 6.87
CA ALA A 292 -12.04 5.59 7.83
C ALA A 292 -13.55 5.62 8.12
N ARG A 293 -14.39 5.47 7.10
CA ARG A 293 -15.85 5.49 7.24
C ARG A 293 -16.40 4.24 7.95
N GLU A 294 -15.80 3.09 7.72
CA GLU A 294 -16.17 1.84 8.38
C GLU A 294 -15.53 1.68 9.77
N ASP A 295 -14.64 2.59 10.16
CA ASP A 295 -13.83 2.53 11.40
C ASP A 295 -12.96 1.26 11.48
N ILE A 296 -12.39 0.86 10.36
CA ILE A 296 -11.56 -0.32 10.24
C ILE A 296 -10.12 0.11 9.90
N PRO A 297 -9.12 -0.19 10.76
CA PRO A 297 -7.74 0.16 10.47
C PRO A 297 -7.15 -0.67 9.34
N ILE A 298 -6.00 -0.20 8.84
CA ILE A 298 -5.21 -0.88 7.82
C ILE A 298 -3.95 -1.45 8.44
N LEU A 299 -3.71 -2.75 8.25
CA LEU A 299 -2.50 -3.44 8.64
C LEU A 299 -1.63 -3.75 7.41
N TYR A 300 -0.34 -3.51 7.53
CA TYR A 300 0.63 -3.98 6.55
C TYR A 300 0.92 -5.46 6.68
N SER A 301 1.04 -6.10 5.52
CA SER A 301 1.61 -7.42 5.39
C SER A 301 2.60 -7.44 4.24
N SER A 302 3.60 -8.28 4.31
CA SER A 302 4.29 -8.77 3.11
C SER A 302 3.34 -9.66 2.30
N ASP A 303 3.82 -10.61 1.52
CA ASP A 303 2.92 -11.61 0.90
C ASP A 303 2.29 -12.59 1.91
N SER A 304 2.78 -12.58 3.16
CA SER A 304 2.31 -13.47 4.22
C SER A 304 2.26 -12.75 5.55
N LEU A 305 1.27 -13.06 6.38
CA LEU A 305 1.23 -12.64 7.77
C LEU A 305 2.32 -13.40 8.54
N GLY A 306 3.24 -12.66 9.14
CA GLY A 306 4.23 -13.21 10.05
C GLY A 306 3.63 -13.56 11.42
N LYS A 307 4.38 -14.32 12.23
CA LYS A 307 3.93 -14.67 13.59
C LYS A 307 3.64 -13.45 14.47
N LYS A 308 4.37 -12.34 14.28
CA LYS A 308 4.15 -11.10 15.02
C LYS A 308 2.83 -10.41 14.63
N GLU A 309 2.47 -10.44 13.34
CA GLU A 309 1.22 -9.89 12.84
C GLU A 309 0.03 -10.75 13.31
N ILE A 310 0.14 -12.09 13.20
CA ILE A 310 -0.90 -12.99 13.69
C ILE A 310 -1.12 -12.78 15.20
N LYS A 311 -0.03 -12.75 15.98
CA LYS A 311 -0.15 -12.47 17.41
C LYS A 311 -0.80 -11.12 17.70
N PHE A 312 -0.50 -10.08 16.94
CA PHE A 312 -1.15 -8.79 17.07
C PHE A 312 -2.66 -8.87 16.80
N LEU A 313 -3.07 -9.62 15.78
CA LEU A 313 -4.49 -9.85 15.46
C LEU A 313 -5.20 -10.59 16.61
N GLU A 314 -4.57 -11.64 17.14
CA GLU A 314 -5.10 -12.43 18.26
C GLU A 314 -5.20 -11.61 19.55
N ASP A 315 -4.13 -10.88 19.91
CA ASP A 315 -4.07 -10.05 21.13
C ASP A 315 -5.13 -8.92 21.12
N ASN A 316 -5.58 -8.47 19.95
CA ASN A 316 -6.59 -7.43 19.78
C ASN A 316 -7.99 -7.97 19.38
N GLY A 317 -8.21 -9.29 19.48
CA GLY A 317 -9.53 -9.89 19.23
C GLY A 317 -10.02 -9.82 17.79
N ILE A 318 -9.12 -9.57 16.83
CA ILE A 318 -9.45 -9.48 15.40
C ILE A 318 -9.84 -10.87 14.90
N ASN A 319 -11.04 -11.00 14.35
CA ASN A 319 -11.55 -12.25 13.81
C ASN A 319 -11.92 -12.17 12.31
N GLU A 320 -12.01 -10.98 11.74
CA GLU A 320 -12.27 -10.75 10.31
C GLU A 320 -11.12 -10.00 9.65
N ILE A 321 -10.59 -10.56 8.57
CA ILE A 321 -9.54 -9.95 7.75
C ILE A 321 -10.08 -9.69 6.34
N THR A 322 -10.00 -8.46 5.86
CA THR A 322 -10.28 -8.14 4.46
C THR A 322 -8.98 -7.83 3.72
N GLU A 323 -8.60 -8.69 2.80
CA GLU A 323 -7.40 -8.59 1.96
C GLU A 323 -7.65 -7.65 0.78
N VAL A 324 -6.77 -6.69 0.52
CA VAL A 324 -6.96 -5.71 -0.55
C VAL A 324 -5.80 -5.66 -1.51
N GLY A 325 -6.08 -5.95 -2.78
CA GLY A 325 -5.11 -5.97 -3.87
C GLY A 325 -4.28 -7.24 -3.98
N PHE A 326 -4.37 -8.16 -3.02
CA PHE A 326 -3.67 -9.45 -3.04
C PHE A 326 -4.36 -10.46 -2.11
N ASN A 327 -3.93 -11.72 -2.17
CA ASN A 327 -4.34 -12.76 -1.23
C ASN A 327 -3.20 -13.07 -0.28
N ILE A 328 -3.49 -13.07 1.02
CA ILE A 328 -2.51 -13.33 2.08
C ILE A 328 -2.22 -14.82 2.18
N GLN A 329 -0.97 -15.14 2.43
CA GLN A 329 -0.51 -16.48 2.84
C GLN A 329 -0.19 -16.49 4.34
N GLY A 330 -0.23 -17.65 4.96
CA GLY A 330 0.27 -17.86 6.33
C GLY A 330 1.78 -17.71 6.44
N PRO A 331 2.35 -17.90 7.65
CA PRO A 331 3.78 -17.79 7.87
C PRO A 331 4.57 -18.69 6.92
N ARG A 332 5.50 -18.11 6.17
CA ARG A 332 6.30 -18.87 5.20
C ARG A 332 7.34 -19.74 5.90
N ILE A 333 7.40 -21.02 5.55
CA ILE A 333 8.49 -21.94 5.95
C ILE A 333 9.79 -21.52 5.25
N ILE A 334 9.69 -21.01 4.02
CA ILE A 334 10.84 -20.71 3.16
C ILE A 334 10.72 -19.26 2.69
N SER A 335 11.79 -18.49 2.90
CA SER A 335 11.84 -17.12 2.38
C SER A 335 11.79 -17.11 0.84
N HIS A 336 11.24 -16.04 0.25
CA HIS A 336 11.19 -15.84 -1.19
C HIS A 336 12.57 -16.01 -1.85
N LYS A 337 13.64 -15.54 -1.18
CA LYS A 337 15.02 -15.68 -1.63
C LYS A 337 15.47 -17.14 -1.74
N MET A 338 14.99 -18.03 -0.87
CA MET A 338 15.31 -19.47 -0.94
C MET A 338 14.58 -20.16 -2.09
N ILE A 339 13.35 -19.72 -2.42
CA ILE A 339 12.60 -20.23 -3.56
C ILE A 339 13.27 -19.76 -4.87
N GLU A 340 13.68 -18.50 -4.96
CA GLU A 340 14.43 -17.96 -6.11
C GLU A 340 15.78 -18.65 -6.29
N PHE A 341 16.50 -18.91 -5.20
CA PHE A 341 17.75 -19.64 -5.24
C PHE A 341 17.57 -21.09 -5.69
N ALA A 342 16.56 -21.78 -5.16
CA ALA A 342 16.23 -23.15 -5.55
C ALA A 342 15.78 -23.25 -7.02
N SER A 343 14.96 -22.30 -7.49
CA SER A 343 14.52 -22.22 -8.89
C SER A 343 15.68 -21.90 -9.83
N SER A 344 16.59 -21.00 -9.45
CA SER A 344 17.81 -20.69 -10.21
C SER A 344 18.73 -21.91 -10.35
N ILE A 345 18.93 -22.68 -9.28
CA ILE A 345 19.68 -23.94 -9.33
C ILE A 345 18.99 -24.94 -10.26
N ALA A 346 17.67 -25.09 -10.18
CA ALA A 346 16.91 -25.99 -11.05
C ALA A 346 17.06 -25.61 -12.53
N ILE A 347 16.98 -24.32 -12.86
CA ILE A 347 17.19 -23.79 -14.22
C ILE A 347 18.61 -24.09 -14.71
N ILE A 348 19.63 -23.83 -13.89
CA ILE A 348 21.04 -24.09 -14.24
C ILE A 348 21.25 -25.59 -14.48
N LEU A 349 20.66 -26.47 -13.67
CA LEU A 349 20.73 -27.94 -13.87
C LEU A 349 20.05 -28.37 -15.18
N ILE A 350 18.88 -27.84 -15.50
CA ILE A 350 18.17 -28.12 -16.77
C ILE A 350 19.01 -27.65 -17.96
N TRP A 351 19.58 -26.46 -17.91
CA TRP A 351 20.44 -25.90 -18.94
C TRP A 351 21.71 -26.72 -19.15
N THR A 352 22.41 -27.09 -18.10
CA THR A 352 23.64 -27.91 -18.17
C THR A 352 23.37 -29.32 -18.72
N LEU A 353 22.21 -29.92 -18.40
CA LEU A 353 21.78 -31.19 -18.96
C LEU A 353 21.38 -31.06 -20.45
N GLY A 354 20.73 -29.96 -20.82
CA GLY A 354 20.37 -29.62 -22.18
C GLY A 354 21.61 -29.40 -23.08
N LEU A 355 22.56 -28.59 -22.63
CA LEU A 355 23.82 -28.34 -23.36
C LEU A 355 24.65 -29.62 -23.51
N ARG A 356 24.76 -30.47 -22.50
CA ARG A 356 25.42 -31.78 -22.63
C ARG A 356 24.74 -32.67 -23.67
N ARG A 357 23.43 -32.60 -23.84
CA ARG A 357 22.68 -33.38 -24.80
C ARG A 357 22.95 -32.90 -26.24
N ILE A 358 23.05 -31.58 -26.44
CA ILE A 358 23.37 -30.94 -27.71
C ILE A 358 24.81 -31.25 -28.11
N MET A 359 25.76 -31.07 -27.20
CA MET A 359 27.19 -31.40 -27.46
C MET A 359 27.39 -32.87 -27.78
N LYS A 360 26.73 -33.81 -27.08
CA LYS A 360 26.78 -35.23 -27.42
C LYS A 360 26.19 -35.57 -28.80
N LYS A 361 25.21 -34.82 -29.31
CA LYS A 361 24.67 -34.96 -30.65
C LYS A 361 25.63 -34.45 -31.72
N GLN A 362 26.28 -33.32 -31.50
CA GLN A 362 27.22 -32.72 -32.43
C GLN A 362 28.54 -33.51 -32.54
N PHE A 363 29.04 -34.07 -31.43
CA PHE A 363 30.29 -34.86 -31.43
C PHE A 363 30.12 -36.33 -31.74
N LYS A 364 28.90 -36.87 -31.94
CA LYS A 364 28.68 -38.24 -32.45
C LYS A 364 28.74 -38.36 -33.98
N GLY A 365 28.90 -37.26 -34.69
CA GLY A 365 29.01 -37.22 -36.16
C GLY A 365 30.44 -37.05 -36.69
N THR A 366 31.47 -37.08 -35.83
CA THR A 366 32.87 -36.77 -36.19
C THR A 366 33.88 -37.85 -35.78
N PHE A 367 33.45 -39.13 -35.66
CA PHE A 367 34.36 -40.29 -35.62
C PHE A 367 33.71 -41.48 -36.27
#